data_d81ffde944256b7905fbef5837ad23d6
#
_entry.id   d81ffde944256b7905fbef5837ad23d6
#
_cell.length_a   1.000
_cell.length_b   1.000
_cell.length_c   1.000
_cell.angle_alpha   90.00
_cell.angle_beta   90.00
_cell.angle_gamma   90.00
#
_symmetry.space_group_name_H-M   'P 1'
#
loop_
_entity.id
_entity.type
_entity.pdbx_description
1 polymer ?
#
loop_
_entity_poly.entity_id
_entity_poly.type
_entity_poly.pdbx_seq_one_letter_code
_entity_poly.pdbx_strand_id
1 'polypeptide(L)'
;MTSFPKPDWSAILNELGETREDYFRAVSPPIVQSSNFAFKKVDDLRQAFADEMGGYLYSRGLNPTVDILRKKLAALDGAEDALVFNSGAAAIFAGVLANVKSGDHIVSVKAPYTWVQKMFDVILPRFGVTTSYIDGKTVDQWKEATQPNTTFYYLESPNSWDYSLQPLREVASFAKSKNIVTLIDNSYCTPYFQRPIELGIDLVMQTATKYISGHSDTLGGVLSGSGAQVRKIFESE
;
A
#
# COMPACT_ATOMS: atom_id res chain seq x y z
N MET A 1 9.65 -21.36 -14.24
CA MET A 1 9.18 -20.72 -13.01
C MET A 1 10.40 -20.34 -12.20
N THR A 2 10.80 -19.08 -12.20
CA THR A 2 11.85 -18.59 -11.32
C THR A 2 11.27 -18.55 -9.91
N SER A 3 11.73 -19.48 -9.04
CA SER A 3 11.36 -19.46 -7.64
C SER A 3 12.04 -18.25 -7.00
N PHE A 4 11.28 -17.25 -6.62
CA PHE A 4 11.78 -16.19 -5.75
C PHE A 4 12.24 -16.83 -4.43
N PRO A 5 13.35 -16.39 -3.84
CA PRO A 5 13.79 -16.90 -2.55
C PRO A 5 12.67 -16.65 -1.54
N LYS A 6 12.34 -17.67 -0.75
CA LYS A 6 11.38 -17.51 0.34
C LYS A 6 11.91 -16.48 1.33
N PRO A 7 11.09 -15.51 1.78
CA PRO A 7 11.52 -14.55 2.79
C PRO A 7 11.86 -15.30 4.09
N ASP A 8 12.89 -14.84 4.78
CA ASP A 8 13.14 -15.27 6.15
C ASP A 8 12.12 -14.60 7.08
N TRP A 9 10.99 -15.25 7.24
CA TRP A 9 9.88 -14.78 8.08
C TRP A 9 10.33 -14.51 9.53
N SER A 10 11.23 -15.34 10.05
CA SER A 10 11.71 -15.19 11.42
C SER A 10 12.54 -13.93 11.58
N ALA A 11 13.50 -13.68 10.71
CA ALA A 11 14.32 -12.47 10.73
C ALA A 11 13.45 -11.22 10.51
N ILE A 12 12.50 -11.24 9.56
CA ILE A 12 11.60 -10.11 9.31
C ILE A 12 10.77 -9.79 10.55
N LEU A 13 10.11 -10.79 11.14
CA LEU A 13 9.18 -10.56 12.24
C LEU A 13 9.87 -10.20 13.55
N ASN A 14 11.05 -10.76 13.83
CA ASN A 14 11.70 -10.64 15.14
C ASN A 14 12.85 -9.63 15.18
N GLU A 15 13.43 -9.23 14.03
CA GLU A 15 14.67 -8.44 14.03
C GLU A 15 14.62 -7.20 13.14
N LEU A 16 13.92 -7.27 11.99
CA LEU A 16 13.97 -6.21 11.01
C LEU A 16 13.46 -4.87 11.56
N GLY A 17 14.29 -3.84 11.42
CA GLY A 17 13.98 -2.48 11.90
C GLY A 17 14.18 -2.27 13.39
N GLU A 18 14.61 -3.30 14.13
CA GLU A 18 14.85 -3.22 15.57
C GLU A 18 16.34 -2.99 15.87
N THR A 19 16.68 -1.80 16.37
CA THR A 19 18.01 -1.45 16.87
C THR A 19 17.96 -1.47 18.39
N ARG A 20 18.08 -2.67 19.00
CA ARG A 20 17.90 -2.86 20.45
C ARG A 20 18.89 -2.06 21.30
N GLU A 21 20.05 -1.73 20.77
CA GLU A 21 21.04 -0.87 21.41
C GLU A 21 20.48 0.53 21.72
N ASP A 22 19.59 1.05 20.88
CA ASP A 22 19.00 2.38 21.04
C ASP A 22 17.93 2.43 22.14
N TYR A 23 17.46 1.26 22.62
CA TYR A 23 16.44 1.18 23.66
C TYR A 23 16.80 0.16 24.78
N PHE A 24 18.01 0.28 25.29
CA PHE A 24 18.52 -0.46 26.48
C PHE A 24 18.54 -1.98 26.30
N ARG A 25 18.61 -2.48 25.07
CA ARG A 25 18.58 -3.91 24.70
C ARG A 25 17.28 -4.62 25.11
N ALA A 26 16.19 -3.87 25.25
CA ALA A 26 14.87 -4.47 25.48
C ALA A 26 14.50 -5.39 24.32
N VAL A 27 13.88 -6.53 24.61
CA VAL A 27 13.44 -7.48 23.57
C VAL A 27 12.29 -6.89 22.76
N SER A 28 11.36 -6.19 23.42
CA SER A 28 10.26 -5.49 22.75
C SER A 28 10.63 -4.03 22.48
N PRO A 29 10.45 -3.51 21.27
CA PRO A 29 10.64 -2.09 20.98
C PRO A 29 9.73 -1.21 21.85
N PRO A 30 10.22 -0.04 22.30
CA PRO A 30 9.40 0.88 23.07
C PRO A 30 8.29 1.51 22.22
N ILE A 31 7.18 1.87 22.86
CA ILE A 31 6.15 2.69 22.24
C ILE A 31 6.57 4.15 22.40
N VAL A 32 6.89 4.82 21.29
CA VAL A 32 7.29 6.23 21.27
C VAL A 32 6.04 7.11 21.16
N GLN A 33 5.54 7.61 22.29
CA GLN A 33 4.40 8.53 22.37
C GLN A 33 4.88 9.98 22.38
N SER A 34 5.33 10.45 21.23
CA SER A 34 5.73 11.85 21.03
C SER A 34 5.13 12.39 19.75
N SER A 35 4.59 13.62 19.77
CA SER A 35 4.15 14.28 18.55
C SER A 35 5.34 14.89 17.79
N ASN A 36 6.33 15.45 18.51
CA ASN A 36 7.46 16.17 17.96
C ASN A 36 8.77 15.54 18.42
N PHE A 37 9.82 15.79 17.64
CA PHE A 37 11.19 15.36 17.96
C PHE A 37 12.11 16.56 18.07
N ALA A 38 13.07 16.53 19.02
CA ALA A 38 14.00 17.61 19.30
C ALA A 38 15.29 17.48 18.49
N PHE A 39 15.78 18.58 17.99
CA PHE A 39 17.02 18.67 17.21
C PHE A 39 18.08 19.44 18.00
N LYS A 40 19.33 18.98 17.94
CA LYS A 40 20.46 19.66 18.58
C LYS A 40 20.92 20.91 17.83
N LYS A 41 20.71 20.93 16.50
CA LYS A 41 21.11 22.02 15.61
C LYS A 41 19.95 22.43 14.71
N VAL A 42 19.90 23.71 14.36
CA VAL A 42 18.90 24.26 13.42
C VAL A 42 19.07 23.65 12.03
N ASP A 43 20.28 23.33 11.62
CA ASP A 43 20.51 22.72 10.29
C ASP A 43 19.96 21.30 10.20
N ASP A 44 20.05 20.51 11.29
CA ASP A 44 19.44 19.18 11.35
C ASP A 44 17.89 19.29 11.21
N LEU A 45 17.27 20.29 11.85
CA LEU A 45 15.86 20.58 11.72
C LEU A 45 15.48 20.99 10.30
N ARG A 46 16.29 21.82 9.64
CA ARG A 46 16.07 22.23 8.23
C ARG A 46 16.13 21.04 7.29
N GLN A 47 17.06 20.12 7.50
CA GLN A 47 17.16 18.89 6.72
C GLN A 47 15.92 18.00 6.91
N ALA A 48 15.42 17.88 8.14
CA ALA A 48 14.21 17.10 8.41
C ALA A 48 12.97 17.71 7.74
N PHE A 49 12.87 19.04 7.62
CA PHE A 49 11.80 19.70 6.84
C PHE A 49 11.96 19.48 5.33
N ALA A 50 13.16 19.35 4.83
CA ALA A 50 13.42 19.10 3.41
C ALA A 50 13.14 17.65 3.00
N ASP A 51 13.21 16.70 3.93
CA ASP A 51 12.93 15.28 3.72
C ASP A 51 12.29 14.65 4.97
N GLU A 52 10.95 14.77 5.08
CA GLU A 52 10.20 14.21 6.21
C GLU A 52 10.24 12.66 6.27
N MET A 53 10.55 11.98 5.16
CA MET A 53 10.75 10.53 5.15
C MET A 53 12.16 10.11 5.56
N GLY A 54 13.12 11.03 5.61
CA GLY A 54 14.51 10.78 5.97
C GLY A 54 14.77 10.77 7.48
N GLY A 55 13.79 11.12 8.33
CA GLY A 55 13.96 11.19 9.77
C GLY A 55 12.69 11.49 10.54
N TYR A 56 12.80 11.54 11.87
CA TYR A 56 11.65 11.78 12.75
C TYR A 56 11.51 13.28 13.02
N LEU A 57 10.52 13.93 12.38
CA LEU A 57 10.18 15.33 12.59
C LEU A 57 8.89 15.46 13.39
N TYR A 58 7.84 14.82 12.91
CA TYR A 58 6.51 14.82 13.49
C TYR A 58 5.83 13.46 13.28
N SER A 59 5.20 12.92 14.33
CA SER A 59 4.67 11.53 14.33
C SER A 59 3.53 11.28 13.33
N ARG A 60 2.92 12.30 12.75
CA ARG A 60 1.99 12.13 11.62
C ARG A 60 2.71 11.58 10.38
N GLY A 61 3.92 12.04 10.11
CA GLY A 61 4.76 11.53 9.01
C GLY A 61 5.45 10.23 9.40
N LEU A 62 6.45 10.32 10.30
CA LEU A 62 7.20 9.17 10.78
C LEU A 62 7.26 9.13 12.30
N ASN A 63 7.16 7.92 12.86
CA ASN A 63 7.35 7.63 14.27
C ASN A 63 8.21 6.35 14.41
N PRO A 64 9.18 6.28 15.32
CA PRO A 64 10.06 5.12 15.44
C PRO A 64 9.33 3.77 15.61
N THR A 65 8.23 3.75 16.38
CA THR A 65 7.43 2.53 16.56
C THR A 65 6.71 2.11 15.26
N VAL A 66 6.13 3.08 14.55
CA VAL A 66 5.45 2.82 13.27
C VAL A 66 6.45 2.47 12.16
N ASP A 67 7.65 3.05 12.19
CA ASP A 67 8.69 2.78 11.21
C ASP A 67 9.19 1.33 11.24
N ILE A 68 9.28 0.74 12.43
CA ILE A 68 9.58 -0.69 12.59
C ILE A 68 8.51 -1.53 11.89
N LEU A 69 7.23 -1.23 12.15
CA LEU A 69 6.10 -1.93 11.53
C LEU A 69 6.11 -1.75 10.01
N ARG A 70 6.31 -0.53 9.53
CA ARG A 70 6.40 -0.19 8.10
C ARG A 70 7.44 -1.04 7.38
N LYS A 71 8.66 -1.11 7.92
CA LYS A 71 9.76 -1.91 7.35
C LYS A 71 9.45 -3.40 7.31
N LYS A 72 8.86 -3.93 8.38
CA LYS A 72 8.45 -5.34 8.43
C LYS A 72 7.39 -5.65 7.38
N LEU A 73 6.36 -4.83 7.26
CA LEU A 73 5.27 -5.04 6.30
C LEU A 73 5.75 -4.91 4.85
N ALA A 74 6.60 -3.92 4.54
CA ALA A 74 7.23 -3.82 3.23
C ALA A 74 8.01 -5.08 2.86
N ALA A 75 8.85 -5.57 3.77
CA ALA A 75 9.65 -6.79 3.55
C ALA A 75 8.78 -8.05 3.36
N LEU A 76 7.68 -8.15 4.11
CA LEU A 76 6.72 -9.26 3.95
C LEU A 76 6.10 -9.26 2.56
N ASP A 77 5.70 -8.10 2.03
CA ASP A 77 5.15 -7.95 0.67
C ASP A 77 6.20 -8.09 -0.44
N GLY A 78 7.49 -8.02 -0.10
CA GLY A 78 8.59 -7.94 -1.07
C GLY A 78 8.67 -6.59 -1.75
N ALA A 79 8.15 -5.55 -1.11
CA ALA A 79 8.18 -4.17 -1.53
C ALA A 79 9.44 -3.44 -1.03
N GLU A 80 9.79 -2.32 -1.67
CA GLU A 80 10.91 -1.49 -1.22
C GLU A 80 10.55 -0.68 0.02
N ASP A 81 9.28 -0.25 0.13
CA ASP A 81 8.79 0.55 1.25
C ASP A 81 7.27 0.37 1.45
N ALA A 82 6.74 0.91 2.56
CA ALA A 82 5.32 0.91 2.86
C ALA A 82 4.90 2.15 3.66
N LEU A 83 3.59 2.41 3.70
CA LEU A 83 2.95 3.35 4.62
C LEU A 83 1.93 2.61 5.47
N VAL A 84 1.77 3.05 6.72
CA VAL A 84 0.80 2.50 7.67
C VAL A 84 -0.27 3.56 7.91
N PHE A 85 -1.53 3.15 7.78
CA PHE A 85 -2.70 3.99 7.89
C PHE A 85 -3.59 3.54 9.06
N ASN A 86 -4.49 4.40 9.50
CA ASN A 86 -5.46 4.08 10.55
C ASN A 86 -6.58 3.14 10.07
N SER A 87 -6.67 2.83 8.79
CA SER A 87 -7.61 1.84 8.23
C SER A 87 -7.22 1.41 6.82
N GLY A 88 -7.68 0.23 6.38
CA GLY A 88 -7.52 -0.22 4.99
C GLY A 88 -8.18 0.73 4.00
N ALA A 89 -9.36 1.27 4.32
CA ALA A 89 -10.03 2.26 3.48
C ALA A 89 -9.20 3.53 3.27
N ALA A 90 -8.52 4.03 4.32
CA ALA A 90 -7.62 5.18 4.22
C ALA A 90 -6.40 4.84 3.32
N ALA A 91 -5.83 3.66 3.46
CA ALA A 91 -4.73 3.20 2.62
C ALA A 91 -5.11 3.14 1.13
N ILE A 92 -6.29 2.60 0.80
CA ILE A 92 -6.79 2.59 -0.59
C ILE A 92 -7.00 4.01 -1.09
N PHE A 93 -7.66 4.85 -0.28
CA PHE A 93 -7.97 6.22 -0.66
C PHE A 93 -6.71 7.01 -0.99
N ALA A 94 -5.67 6.95 -0.14
CA ALA A 94 -4.38 7.58 -0.36
C ALA A 94 -3.71 7.07 -1.64
N GLY A 95 -3.66 5.74 -1.82
CA GLY A 95 -3.07 5.11 -3.01
C GLY A 95 -3.75 5.52 -4.32
N VAL A 96 -5.07 5.64 -4.32
CA VAL A 96 -5.83 6.07 -5.50
C VAL A 96 -5.65 7.56 -5.75
N LEU A 97 -5.88 8.42 -4.75
CA LEU A 97 -5.80 9.88 -4.92
C LEU A 97 -4.42 10.36 -5.38
N ALA A 98 -3.36 9.76 -4.87
CA ALA A 98 -2.01 10.10 -5.31
C ALA A 98 -1.74 9.78 -6.78
N ASN A 99 -2.56 8.92 -7.40
CA ASN A 99 -2.32 8.39 -8.75
C ASN A 99 -3.38 8.78 -9.78
N VAL A 100 -4.42 9.54 -9.40
CA VAL A 100 -5.45 10.02 -10.33
C VAL A 100 -5.63 11.53 -10.22
N LYS A 101 -6.08 12.15 -11.29
CA LYS A 101 -6.44 13.58 -11.38
C LYS A 101 -7.74 13.76 -12.15
N SER A 102 -8.28 14.95 -12.15
CA SER A 102 -9.48 15.28 -12.94
C SER A 102 -9.31 14.92 -14.41
N GLY A 103 -10.30 14.24 -14.97
CA GLY A 103 -10.31 13.72 -16.34
C GLY A 103 -9.77 12.30 -16.49
N ASP A 104 -9.20 11.72 -15.44
CA ASP A 104 -8.70 10.35 -15.48
C ASP A 104 -9.82 9.31 -15.38
N HIS A 105 -9.49 8.11 -15.85
CA HIS A 105 -10.36 6.94 -15.83
C HIS A 105 -9.71 5.79 -15.07
N ILE A 106 -10.52 5.08 -14.27
CA ILE A 106 -10.14 3.89 -13.50
C ILE A 106 -10.84 2.68 -14.10
N VAL A 107 -10.12 1.55 -14.22
CA VAL A 107 -10.74 0.25 -14.41
C VAL A 107 -10.67 -0.53 -13.10
N SER A 108 -11.81 -0.98 -12.61
CA SER A 108 -11.94 -1.74 -11.37
C SER A 108 -12.62 -3.08 -11.61
N VAL A 109 -12.28 -4.07 -10.78
CA VAL A 109 -13.12 -5.27 -10.66
C VAL A 109 -14.52 -4.86 -10.23
N LYS A 110 -15.55 -5.57 -10.72
CA LYS A 110 -16.94 -5.36 -10.28
C LYS A 110 -17.10 -5.81 -8.81
N ALA A 111 -18.02 -5.18 -8.11
CA ALA A 111 -18.29 -5.45 -6.71
C ALA A 111 -17.01 -5.47 -5.86
N PRO A 112 -16.17 -4.43 -5.89
CA PRO A 112 -15.06 -4.33 -4.97
C PRO A 112 -15.58 -4.14 -3.54
N TYR A 113 -14.70 -4.18 -2.56
CA TYR A 113 -15.06 -3.87 -1.18
C TYR A 113 -15.94 -2.60 -1.09
N THR A 114 -17.02 -2.64 -0.34
CA THR A 114 -18.12 -1.65 -0.36
C THR A 114 -17.65 -0.18 -0.25
N TRP A 115 -16.63 0.10 0.56
CA TRP A 115 -16.13 1.47 0.71
C TRP A 115 -15.31 1.93 -0.49
N VAL A 116 -14.67 1.01 -1.21
CA VAL A 116 -14.01 1.29 -2.49
C VAL A 116 -15.05 1.62 -3.56
N GLN A 117 -16.10 0.82 -3.64
CA GLN A 117 -17.21 1.11 -4.56
C GLN A 117 -17.80 2.49 -4.29
N LYS A 118 -18.05 2.82 -3.01
CA LYS A 118 -18.55 4.15 -2.62
C LYS A 118 -17.57 5.28 -3.02
N MET A 119 -16.27 5.06 -2.88
CA MET A 119 -15.25 6.02 -3.31
C MET A 119 -15.35 6.24 -4.83
N PHE A 120 -15.43 5.19 -5.61
CA PHE A 120 -15.46 5.24 -7.07
C PHE A 120 -16.78 5.80 -7.61
N ASP A 121 -17.93 5.48 -6.99
CA ASP A 121 -19.25 5.86 -7.49
C ASP A 121 -19.73 7.23 -6.98
N VAL A 122 -19.25 7.65 -5.79
CA VAL A 122 -19.81 8.85 -5.12
C VAL A 122 -18.75 9.94 -4.90
N ILE A 123 -17.52 9.58 -4.54
CA ILE A 123 -16.51 10.56 -4.16
C ILE A 123 -15.72 11.03 -5.38
N LEU A 124 -15.10 10.12 -6.11
CA LEU A 124 -14.22 10.46 -7.23
C LEU A 124 -14.92 11.17 -8.40
N PRO A 125 -16.21 10.89 -8.74
CA PRO A 125 -16.90 11.66 -9.77
C PRO A 125 -17.02 13.15 -9.46
N ARG A 126 -17.03 13.54 -8.18
CA ARG A 126 -17.02 14.95 -7.75
C ARG A 126 -15.72 15.67 -8.11
N PHE A 127 -14.65 14.92 -8.36
CA PHE A 127 -13.35 15.40 -8.78
C PHE A 127 -13.06 15.12 -10.27
N GLY A 128 -14.09 14.71 -11.02
CA GLY A 128 -13.98 14.47 -12.46
C GLY A 128 -13.26 13.18 -12.84
N VAL A 129 -13.16 12.20 -11.94
CA VAL A 129 -12.61 10.87 -12.22
C VAL A 129 -13.75 9.90 -12.49
N THR A 130 -13.63 9.10 -13.55
CA THR A 130 -14.64 8.10 -13.95
C THR A 130 -14.15 6.67 -13.71
N THR A 131 -15.07 5.72 -13.54
CA THR A 131 -14.72 4.32 -13.29
C THR A 131 -15.52 3.38 -14.17
N SER A 132 -14.87 2.40 -14.79
CA SER A 132 -15.50 1.24 -15.43
C SER A 132 -15.27 -0.01 -14.59
N TYR A 133 -16.33 -0.83 -14.47
CA TYR A 133 -16.29 -2.09 -13.73
C TYR A 133 -16.32 -3.29 -14.66
N ILE A 134 -15.46 -4.27 -14.38
CA ILE A 134 -15.33 -5.50 -15.17
C ILE A 134 -15.30 -6.73 -14.27
N ASP A 135 -15.57 -7.92 -14.81
CA ASP A 135 -15.32 -9.17 -14.08
C ASP A 135 -13.84 -9.40 -13.78
N GLY A 136 -12.96 -8.92 -14.65
CA GLY A 136 -11.52 -8.94 -14.48
C GLY A 136 -10.86 -10.32 -14.53
N LYS A 137 -11.61 -11.38 -14.90
CA LYS A 137 -11.14 -12.78 -14.87
C LYS A 137 -10.18 -13.14 -16.01
N THR A 138 -10.14 -12.31 -17.06
CA THR A 138 -9.21 -12.45 -18.19
C THR A 138 -8.53 -11.12 -18.48
N VAL A 139 -7.31 -11.14 -18.97
CA VAL A 139 -6.58 -9.93 -19.35
C VAL A 139 -7.27 -9.15 -20.46
N ASP A 140 -8.03 -9.82 -21.33
CA ASP A 140 -8.73 -9.17 -22.43
C ASP A 140 -9.84 -8.25 -21.94
N GLN A 141 -10.54 -8.60 -20.86
CA GLN A 141 -11.51 -7.69 -20.22
C GLN A 141 -10.86 -6.38 -19.76
N TRP A 142 -9.64 -6.44 -19.22
CA TRP A 142 -8.87 -5.24 -18.82
C TRP A 142 -8.48 -4.40 -20.06
N LYS A 143 -8.03 -5.06 -21.14
CA LYS A 143 -7.68 -4.39 -22.40
C LYS A 143 -8.89 -3.67 -23.01
N GLU A 144 -10.02 -4.35 -23.10
CA GLU A 144 -11.27 -3.82 -23.67
C GLU A 144 -11.84 -2.64 -22.89
N ALA A 145 -11.74 -2.69 -21.56
CA ALA A 145 -12.20 -1.60 -20.69
C ALA A 145 -11.26 -0.39 -20.65
N THR A 146 -10.03 -0.54 -21.16
CA THR A 146 -9.01 0.52 -21.13
C THR A 146 -9.34 1.62 -22.14
N GLN A 147 -9.47 2.85 -21.64
CA GLN A 147 -9.70 4.07 -22.42
C GLN A 147 -8.39 4.86 -22.59
N PRO A 148 -8.32 5.82 -23.53
CA PRO A 148 -7.12 6.65 -23.71
C PRO A 148 -6.68 7.43 -22.46
N ASN A 149 -7.62 7.74 -21.56
CA ASN A 149 -7.41 8.45 -20.29
C ASN A 149 -7.39 7.51 -19.07
N THR A 150 -7.28 6.19 -19.26
CA THR A 150 -7.14 5.25 -18.15
C THR A 150 -5.75 5.36 -17.56
N THR A 151 -5.65 5.68 -16.27
CA THR A 151 -4.39 5.83 -15.53
C THR A 151 -4.24 4.86 -14.38
N PHE A 152 -5.31 4.18 -13.98
CA PHE A 152 -5.32 3.37 -12.77
C PHE A 152 -6.16 2.09 -12.92
N TYR A 153 -5.62 0.98 -12.39
CA TYR A 153 -6.34 -0.29 -12.24
C TYR A 153 -6.47 -0.63 -10.77
N TYR A 154 -7.70 -0.91 -10.34
CA TYR A 154 -7.99 -1.45 -9.02
C TYR A 154 -8.35 -2.93 -9.12
N LEU A 155 -7.57 -3.77 -8.43
CA LEU A 155 -7.72 -5.21 -8.37
C LEU A 155 -8.09 -5.65 -6.94
N GLU A 156 -8.80 -6.76 -6.85
CA GLU A 156 -9.12 -7.42 -5.58
C GLU A 156 -9.17 -8.93 -5.83
N SER A 157 -8.11 -9.64 -5.51
CA SER A 157 -7.92 -11.05 -5.86
C SER A 157 -7.35 -11.85 -4.68
N PRO A 158 -8.15 -12.70 -4.03
CA PRO A 158 -9.58 -12.98 -4.29
C PRO A 158 -10.49 -11.78 -4.03
N ASN A 159 -11.57 -11.68 -4.80
CA ASN A 159 -12.60 -10.65 -4.60
C ASN A 159 -13.36 -10.89 -3.28
N SER A 160 -13.77 -9.81 -2.60
CA SER A 160 -14.46 -9.84 -1.29
C SER A 160 -15.78 -10.60 -1.30
N TRP A 161 -16.47 -10.65 -2.45
CA TRP A 161 -17.85 -11.15 -2.51
C TRP A 161 -17.97 -12.52 -3.16
N ASP A 162 -17.31 -12.73 -4.30
CA ASP A 162 -17.44 -13.95 -5.08
C ASP A 162 -16.16 -14.79 -5.12
N TYR A 163 -15.10 -14.34 -4.42
CA TYR A 163 -13.78 -14.98 -4.36
C TYR A 163 -13.12 -15.20 -5.74
N SER A 164 -13.56 -14.49 -6.75
CA SER A 164 -12.97 -14.57 -8.08
C SER A 164 -11.53 -14.10 -8.09
N LEU A 165 -10.73 -14.72 -8.96
CA LEU A 165 -9.31 -14.41 -9.14
C LEU A 165 -9.07 -13.65 -10.44
N GLN A 166 -8.10 -12.74 -10.43
CA GLN A 166 -7.63 -12.04 -11.61
C GLN A 166 -6.25 -12.56 -12.03
N PRO A 167 -5.91 -12.56 -13.35
CA PRO A 167 -4.60 -12.97 -13.85
C PRO A 167 -3.56 -11.84 -13.60
N LEU A 168 -3.07 -11.73 -12.36
CA LEU A 168 -2.31 -10.58 -11.87
C LEU A 168 -1.09 -10.26 -12.72
N ARG A 169 -0.31 -11.28 -13.13
CA ARG A 169 0.92 -11.08 -13.91
C ARG A 169 0.63 -10.50 -15.30
N GLU A 170 -0.37 -11.03 -15.97
CA GLU A 170 -0.78 -10.59 -17.30
C GLU A 170 -1.36 -9.19 -17.27
N VAL A 171 -2.20 -8.89 -16.25
CA VAL A 171 -2.79 -7.56 -16.04
C VAL A 171 -1.70 -6.55 -15.72
N ALA A 172 -0.77 -6.84 -14.80
CA ALA A 172 0.34 -5.97 -14.46
C ALA A 172 1.25 -5.69 -15.68
N SER A 173 1.56 -6.72 -16.46
CA SER A 173 2.36 -6.57 -17.68
C SER A 173 1.70 -5.65 -18.70
N PHE A 174 0.40 -5.81 -18.92
CA PHE A 174 -0.36 -4.94 -19.82
C PHE A 174 -0.45 -3.50 -19.26
N ALA A 175 -0.81 -3.32 -18.00
CA ALA A 175 -0.87 -2.01 -17.36
C ALA A 175 0.46 -1.25 -17.48
N LYS A 176 1.58 -1.91 -17.21
CA LYS A 176 2.93 -1.36 -17.37
C LYS A 176 3.21 -0.89 -18.80
N SER A 177 2.77 -1.65 -19.82
CA SER A 177 2.94 -1.28 -21.23
C SER A 177 2.16 -0.01 -21.63
N LYS A 178 1.18 0.38 -20.81
CA LYS A 178 0.31 1.55 -20.99
C LYS A 178 0.58 2.68 -19.98
N ASN A 179 1.59 2.54 -19.11
CA ASN A 179 1.87 3.45 -17.99
C ASN A 179 0.66 3.61 -17.04
N ILE A 180 -0.10 2.55 -16.83
CA ILE A 180 -1.24 2.49 -15.91
C ILE A 180 -0.74 1.94 -14.57
N VAL A 181 -1.03 2.63 -13.47
CA VAL A 181 -0.67 2.19 -12.12
C VAL A 181 -1.67 1.13 -11.66
N THR A 182 -1.15 0.07 -11.05
CA THR A 182 -1.94 -1.04 -10.52
C THR A 182 -1.92 -1.03 -9.00
N LEU A 183 -3.10 -1.12 -8.36
CA LEU A 183 -3.26 -1.34 -6.94
C LEU A 183 -4.14 -2.55 -6.70
N ILE A 184 -3.70 -3.46 -5.85
CA ILE A 184 -4.47 -4.63 -5.41
C ILE A 184 -4.79 -4.57 -3.93
N ASP A 185 -6.03 -4.90 -3.57
CA ASP A 185 -6.36 -5.32 -2.21
C ASP A 185 -5.99 -6.78 -2.02
N ASN A 186 -4.95 -7.03 -1.22
CA ASN A 186 -4.41 -8.34 -0.91
C ASN A 186 -4.81 -8.85 0.49
N SER A 187 -5.84 -8.26 1.08
CA SER A 187 -6.24 -8.53 2.49
C SER A 187 -6.59 -9.99 2.74
N TYR A 188 -7.16 -10.70 1.75
CA TYR A 188 -7.49 -12.13 1.90
C TYR A 188 -6.26 -13.03 1.92
N CYS A 189 -5.35 -12.83 0.99
CA CYS A 189 -4.18 -13.70 0.85
C CYS A 189 -3.09 -13.37 1.86
N THR A 190 -2.94 -12.11 2.23
CA THR A 190 -1.77 -11.62 2.97
C THR A 190 -0.44 -11.90 2.24
N PRO A 191 0.70 -11.41 2.71
CA PRO A 191 1.99 -11.71 2.09
C PRO A 191 2.35 -13.21 2.16
N TYR A 192 1.69 -13.96 3.04
CA TYR A 192 1.99 -15.38 3.23
C TYR A 192 1.57 -16.23 2.03
N PHE A 193 0.37 -15.97 1.47
CA PHE A 193 -0.17 -16.74 0.36
C PHE A 193 0.03 -16.07 -1.00
N GLN A 194 0.15 -14.73 -1.06
CA GLN A 194 0.29 -14.00 -2.31
C GLN A 194 1.16 -12.76 -2.11
N ARG A 195 2.16 -12.59 -2.97
CA ARG A 195 3.05 -11.43 -3.02
C ARG A 195 2.92 -10.74 -4.38
N PRO A 196 1.96 -9.83 -4.54
CA PRO A 196 1.63 -9.23 -5.85
C PRO A 196 2.75 -8.39 -6.45
N ILE A 197 3.64 -7.81 -5.64
CA ILE A 197 4.84 -7.11 -6.12
C ILE A 197 5.69 -8.02 -7.02
N GLU A 198 5.87 -9.29 -6.65
CA GLU A 198 6.61 -10.27 -7.44
C GLU A 198 5.89 -10.67 -8.73
N LEU A 199 4.62 -10.32 -8.85
CA LEU A 199 3.81 -10.50 -10.06
C LEU A 199 3.78 -9.26 -10.94
N GLY A 200 4.40 -8.15 -10.49
CA GLY A 200 4.51 -6.91 -11.25
C GLY A 200 3.46 -5.84 -10.89
N ILE A 201 2.65 -6.05 -9.87
CA ILE A 201 1.72 -5.05 -9.34
C ILE A 201 2.52 -3.92 -8.67
N ASP A 202 2.12 -2.67 -8.87
CA ASP A 202 2.85 -1.50 -8.37
C ASP A 202 2.59 -1.23 -6.89
N LEU A 203 1.34 -1.37 -6.45
CA LEU A 203 0.89 -1.08 -5.09
C LEU A 203 0.08 -2.24 -4.51
N VAL A 204 0.43 -2.65 -3.31
CA VAL A 204 -0.27 -3.69 -2.56
C VAL A 204 -0.87 -3.08 -1.30
N MET A 205 -2.18 -3.10 -1.20
CA MET A 205 -2.91 -2.70 -0.01
C MET A 205 -3.35 -3.93 0.78
N GLN A 206 -3.32 -3.82 2.10
CA GLN A 206 -3.86 -4.80 3.01
C GLN A 206 -4.53 -4.10 4.19
N THR A 207 -5.73 -4.56 4.57
CA THR A 207 -6.28 -4.13 5.86
C THR A 207 -5.61 -4.90 6.99
N ALA A 208 -4.82 -4.18 7.82
CA ALA A 208 -4.19 -4.78 9.00
C ALA A 208 -5.21 -5.16 10.09
N THR A 209 -6.44 -4.69 9.97
CA THR A 209 -7.59 -5.01 10.83
C THR A 209 -7.93 -6.50 10.88
N LYS A 210 -7.58 -7.26 9.83
CA LYS A 210 -7.98 -8.66 9.63
C LYS A 210 -6.82 -9.62 9.97
N TYR A 211 -6.28 -10.30 8.97
CA TYR A 211 -5.31 -11.37 9.17
C TYR A 211 -3.93 -10.90 9.65
N ILE A 212 -3.54 -9.64 9.38
CA ILE A 212 -2.26 -9.11 9.87
C ILE A 212 -2.29 -8.95 11.39
N SER A 213 -3.36 -8.37 11.97
CA SER A 213 -3.50 -8.31 13.43
C SER A 213 -3.86 -9.67 14.03
N GLY A 214 -4.58 -10.50 13.27
CA GLY A 214 -5.00 -11.85 13.69
C GLY A 214 -6.10 -11.89 14.74
N HIS A 215 -6.56 -10.74 15.23
CA HIS A 215 -7.58 -10.59 16.27
C HIS A 215 -8.59 -9.49 15.88
N SER A 216 -9.67 -9.35 16.63
CA SER A 216 -10.73 -8.35 16.39
C SER A 216 -10.59 -7.11 17.28
N ASP A 217 -9.38 -6.68 17.56
CA ASP A 217 -9.04 -5.63 18.53
C ASP A 217 -8.21 -4.48 17.92
N THR A 218 -7.86 -4.57 16.65
CA THR A 218 -7.01 -3.61 15.96
C THR A 218 -7.67 -3.09 14.69
N LEU A 219 -7.44 -1.83 14.38
CA LEU A 219 -7.81 -1.21 13.12
C LEU A 219 -6.56 -0.61 12.45
N GLY A 220 -6.33 -0.95 11.19
CA GLY A 220 -5.18 -0.43 10.46
C GLY A 220 -5.21 -0.78 8.98
N GLY A 221 -4.39 -0.08 8.21
CA GLY A 221 -4.16 -0.33 6.79
C GLY A 221 -2.68 -0.23 6.44
N VAL A 222 -2.28 -0.92 5.40
CA VAL A 222 -0.92 -0.91 4.86
C VAL A 222 -0.99 -0.68 3.37
N LEU A 223 -0.07 0.11 2.85
CA LEU A 223 0.11 0.29 1.42
C LEU A 223 1.61 0.16 1.11
N SER A 224 1.97 -0.90 0.38
CA SER A 224 3.35 -1.26 0.05
C SER A 224 3.60 -1.07 -1.45
N GLY A 225 4.83 -0.70 -1.83
CA GLY A 225 5.21 -0.52 -3.22
C GLY A 225 6.69 -0.18 -3.40
N SER A 226 7.04 0.38 -4.56
CA SER A 226 8.37 0.97 -4.76
C SER A 226 8.56 2.20 -3.90
N GLY A 227 9.80 2.50 -3.52
CA GLY A 227 10.12 3.69 -2.73
C GLY A 227 9.62 4.99 -3.39
N ALA A 228 9.66 5.06 -4.73
CA ALA A 228 9.14 6.20 -5.48
C ALA A 228 7.62 6.35 -5.35
N GLN A 229 6.87 5.26 -5.46
CA GLN A 229 5.41 5.28 -5.30
C GLN A 229 5.00 5.60 -3.86
N VAL A 230 5.67 5.02 -2.87
CA VAL A 230 5.42 5.26 -1.46
C VAL A 230 5.69 6.74 -1.12
N ARG A 231 6.81 7.30 -1.57
CA ARG A 231 7.13 8.72 -1.41
C ARG A 231 6.09 9.63 -2.07
N LYS A 232 5.68 9.34 -3.31
CA LYS A 232 4.62 10.09 -4.01
C LYS A 232 3.32 10.14 -3.22
N ILE A 233 2.92 9.02 -2.61
CA ILE A 233 1.72 8.93 -1.79
C ILE A 233 1.88 9.76 -0.51
N PHE A 234 3.02 9.62 0.18
CA PHE A 234 3.33 10.38 1.39
C PHE A 234 3.31 11.90 1.15
N GLU A 235 3.87 12.37 0.04
CA GLU A 235 3.93 13.80 -0.32
C GLU A 235 2.59 14.36 -0.81
N SER A 236 1.61 13.51 -1.11
CA SER A 236 0.28 13.90 -1.60
C SER A 236 -0.79 13.97 -0.49
N GLU A 237 -0.46 13.61 0.75
CA GLU A 237 -1.36 13.64 1.92
C GLU A 237 -1.55 15.03 2.56
#